data_2037946a53866aa23b79370025e05992
#
_entry.id   2037946a53866aa23b79370025e05992
#
_cell.length_a   1.000
_cell.length_b   1.000
_cell.length_c   1.000
_cell.angle_alpha   90.00
_cell.angle_beta   90.00
_cell.angle_gamma   90.00
#
_symmetry.space_group_name_H-M   'P 1'
#
loop_
_entity.id
_entity.type
_entity.pdbx_description
1 polymer ?
#
loop_
_entity_poly.entity_id
_entity_poly.type
_entity_poly.pdbx_seq_one_letter_code
_entity_poly.pdbx_strand_id
1 'polypeptide(L)'
;LACCLSLLGTAAFAQKNEWRDPNVNEINRAPMHTNYFAYEDENSALKGCKESSGNFMTLNGNWKFFWVKNADMRPTDFYQVNFNDKGWDNLKVPGLWELNGYGDPIYVNVGYPWRSQFKNNPPEVPTENNHVGSYRKEIMVPADWKGKEIFAHFGSVTSNMYLWVNGQFVGYSEDSKLEAEFNLTKYLKPGKNLIAFQVFRWCDGTYLEDQDFLRLSGVGRDCYLYARTPKYIQDIRVTPDLDAQYKDGTLNVSLNLKGSGTVDLKLLDKAGKEVATSSVKGSGKVSTDMAISNPEKWTAETPVLYTLIATLKNGSNTTEVIPVKVGFRKIEL
;
A
#
# COMPACT_ATOMS: atom_id res chain seq x y z
N LEU A 1 4.65 -53.06 11.83
CA LEU A 1 4.45 -51.62 12.03
C LEU A 1 5.36 -50.84 11.06
N ALA A 2 4.81 -50.41 9.94
CA ALA A 2 5.50 -49.55 8.98
C ALA A 2 5.20 -48.07 9.33
N CYS A 3 6.23 -47.35 9.73
CA CYS A 3 6.18 -45.91 9.99
C CYS A 3 6.27 -45.16 8.65
N CYS A 4 5.16 -44.64 8.13
CA CYS A 4 5.15 -43.72 7.01
C CYS A 4 5.61 -42.32 7.51
N LEU A 5 6.88 -41.95 7.25
CA LEU A 5 7.32 -40.59 7.34
C LEU A 5 6.75 -39.83 6.12
N SER A 6 5.74 -39.00 6.36
CA SER A 6 5.29 -38.03 5.39
C SER A 6 6.32 -36.89 5.33
N LEU A 7 7.20 -36.89 4.31
CA LEU A 7 7.99 -35.75 3.90
C LEU A 7 7.04 -34.69 3.34
N LEU A 8 6.65 -33.74 4.19
CA LEU A 8 6.09 -32.47 3.73
C LEU A 8 7.21 -31.69 3.05
N GLY A 9 7.32 -31.88 1.73
CA GLY A 9 8.16 -31.06 0.89
C GLY A 9 7.62 -29.64 0.93
N THR A 10 8.33 -28.74 1.61
CA THR A 10 8.16 -27.29 1.40
C THR A 10 8.56 -27.02 -0.05
N ALA A 11 7.58 -26.85 -0.93
CA ALA A 11 7.82 -26.34 -2.25
C ALA A 11 8.49 -24.96 -2.07
N ALA A 12 9.79 -24.90 -2.31
CA ALA A 12 10.48 -23.65 -2.48
C ALA A 12 9.85 -23.01 -3.72
N PHE A 13 9.05 -21.95 -3.51
CA PHE A 13 8.61 -21.09 -4.61
C PHE A 13 9.87 -20.39 -5.12
N ALA A 14 10.53 -21.01 -6.10
CA ALA A 14 11.51 -20.31 -6.91
C ALA A 14 10.79 -19.12 -7.57
N GLN A 15 11.43 -17.94 -7.56
CA GLN A 15 10.99 -16.80 -8.38
C GLN A 15 10.79 -17.33 -9.80
N LYS A 16 9.55 -17.42 -10.22
CA LYS A 16 9.20 -17.58 -11.62
C LYS A 16 9.48 -16.24 -12.31
N ASN A 17 9.39 -16.19 -13.62
CA ASN A 17 9.67 -14.97 -14.38
C ASN A 17 8.44 -14.04 -14.41
N GLU A 18 7.77 -13.80 -13.25
CA GLU A 18 6.57 -12.96 -13.16
C GLU A 18 6.83 -11.56 -13.77
N TRP A 19 8.02 -11.01 -13.55
CA TRP A 19 8.46 -9.71 -14.09
C TRP A 19 8.57 -9.66 -15.63
N ARG A 20 8.21 -10.74 -16.33
CA ARG A 20 8.15 -10.90 -17.79
C ARG A 20 6.85 -11.59 -18.24
N ASP A 21 5.90 -11.77 -17.34
CA ASP A 21 4.64 -12.46 -17.65
C ASP A 21 3.46 -11.48 -17.52
N PRO A 22 2.96 -10.93 -18.65
CA PRO A 22 1.90 -9.93 -18.65
C PRO A 22 0.56 -10.44 -18.11
N ASN A 23 0.46 -11.72 -17.77
CA ASN A 23 -0.71 -12.28 -17.10
C ASN A 23 -0.59 -12.20 -15.57
N VAL A 24 0.55 -11.75 -15.02
CA VAL A 24 0.83 -11.75 -13.58
C VAL A 24 1.38 -10.39 -13.16
N ASN A 25 0.51 -9.43 -12.92
CA ASN A 25 0.90 -8.12 -12.38
C ASN A 25 0.84 -8.06 -10.84
N GLU A 26 0.22 -9.07 -10.20
CA GLU A 26 0.15 -9.16 -8.74
C GLU A 26 0.02 -10.61 -8.25
N ILE A 27 0.57 -10.90 -7.08
CA ILE A 27 0.33 -12.13 -6.32
C ILE A 27 0.10 -11.75 -4.87
N ASN A 28 -1.05 -12.11 -4.29
CA ASN A 28 -1.43 -11.84 -2.90
C ASN A 28 -1.38 -10.34 -2.50
N ARG A 29 -1.33 -9.42 -3.44
CA ARG A 29 -1.52 -7.99 -3.16
C ARG A 29 -2.94 -7.78 -2.66
N ALA A 30 -3.11 -6.99 -1.61
CA ALA A 30 -4.44 -6.62 -1.12
C ALA A 30 -5.19 -5.81 -2.21
N PRO A 31 -6.53 -5.91 -2.26
CA PRO A 31 -7.31 -5.08 -3.16
C PRO A 31 -7.04 -3.59 -2.94
N MET A 32 -6.90 -2.84 -4.03
CA MET A 32 -6.78 -1.38 -3.98
C MET A 32 -8.00 -0.77 -3.29
N HIS A 33 -7.78 0.25 -2.50
CA HIS A 33 -8.83 1.00 -1.80
C HIS A 33 -8.50 2.49 -1.75
N THR A 34 -9.45 3.29 -1.35
CA THR A 34 -9.28 4.74 -1.13
C THR A 34 -8.18 4.97 -0.09
N ASN A 35 -7.35 6.00 -0.30
CA ASN A 35 -6.28 6.33 0.63
C ASN A 35 -6.86 6.90 1.94
N TYR A 36 -6.66 6.17 3.03
CA TYR A 36 -7.00 6.56 4.40
C TYR A 36 -6.10 5.84 5.41
N PHE A 37 -6.11 6.31 6.65
CA PHE A 37 -5.56 5.58 7.80
C PHE A 37 -6.67 5.40 8.85
N ALA A 38 -6.78 4.18 9.42
CA ALA A 38 -7.75 3.86 10.45
C ALA A 38 -7.12 4.01 11.84
N TYR A 39 -7.70 4.88 12.66
CA TYR A 39 -7.25 5.20 14.01
C TYR A 39 -8.05 4.44 15.07
N GLU A 40 -7.53 4.39 16.29
CA GLU A 40 -8.13 3.72 17.44
C GLU A 40 -9.38 4.48 17.98
N ASP A 41 -9.35 5.80 17.87
CA ASP A 41 -10.37 6.70 18.40
C ASP A 41 -10.49 8.00 17.57
N GLU A 42 -11.56 8.77 17.86
CA GLU A 42 -11.86 10.01 17.14
C GLU A 42 -10.83 11.11 17.38
N ASN A 43 -10.26 11.21 18.59
CA ASN A 43 -9.25 12.24 18.88
C ASN A 43 -7.99 12.03 18.05
N SER A 44 -7.54 10.78 17.94
CA SER A 44 -6.41 10.39 17.11
C SER A 44 -6.69 10.62 15.62
N ALA A 45 -7.92 10.29 15.17
CA ALA A 45 -8.36 10.52 13.80
C ALA A 45 -8.40 12.02 13.45
N LEU A 46 -8.89 12.87 14.34
CA LEU A 46 -8.93 14.32 14.13
C LEU A 46 -7.54 14.97 14.09
N LYS A 47 -6.57 14.44 14.82
CA LYS A 47 -5.17 14.87 14.73
C LYS A 47 -4.56 14.53 13.37
N GLY A 48 -4.97 13.45 12.73
CA GLY A 48 -4.53 13.05 11.38
C GLY A 48 -3.05 12.66 11.28
N CYS A 49 -2.41 12.30 12.40
CA CYS A 49 -1.00 11.89 12.45
C CYS A 49 -0.92 10.38 12.64
N LYS A 50 -0.78 9.63 11.54
CA LYS A 50 -0.72 8.16 11.58
C LYS A 50 0.48 7.64 12.39
N GLU A 51 1.57 8.38 12.40
CA GLU A 51 2.80 8.04 13.12
C GLU A 51 2.62 8.03 14.64
N SER A 52 1.59 8.70 15.15
CA SER A 52 1.25 8.70 16.59
C SER A 52 0.31 7.58 17.00
N SER A 53 -0.22 6.81 16.03
CA SER A 53 -1.11 5.67 16.30
C SER A 53 -0.31 4.47 16.83
N GLY A 54 -0.83 3.79 17.85
CA GLY A 54 -0.31 2.50 18.31
C GLY A 54 -0.48 1.37 17.29
N ASN A 55 -1.28 1.59 16.25
CA ASN A 55 -1.47 0.67 15.14
C ASN A 55 -0.53 0.93 13.95
N PHE A 56 0.44 1.84 14.09
CA PHE A 56 1.40 2.20 13.05
C PHE A 56 2.82 1.82 13.45
N MET A 57 3.59 1.31 12.51
CA MET A 57 5.03 1.08 12.66
C MET A 57 5.75 1.40 11.35
N THR A 58 6.64 2.38 11.38
CA THR A 58 7.41 2.74 10.19
C THR A 58 8.39 1.63 9.77
N LEU A 59 8.48 1.39 8.48
CA LEU A 59 9.54 0.60 7.84
C LEU A 59 10.61 1.50 7.21
N ASN A 60 10.44 2.81 7.25
CA ASN A 60 11.42 3.77 6.75
C ASN A 60 12.76 3.65 7.51
N GLY A 61 13.78 4.27 6.95
CA GLY A 61 15.14 4.25 7.52
C GLY A 61 16.05 3.23 6.84
N ASN A 62 17.12 2.84 7.50
CA ASN A 62 18.15 2.00 6.89
C ASN A 62 17.71 0.56 6.71
N TRP A 63 17.99 0.03 5.52
CA TRP A 63 17.86 -1.38 5.15
C TRP A 63 19.21 -1.92 4.71
N LYS A 64 19.51 -3.17 4.99
CA LYS A 64 20.57 -3.89 4.30
C LYS A 64 20.24 -3.95 2.84
N PHE A 65 21.21 -3.61 1.96
CA PHE A 65 20.98 -3.44 0.54
C PHE A 65 22.10 -4.07 -0.28
N PHE A 66 21.72 -4.82 -1.30
CA PHE A 66 22.64 -5.39 -2.27
C PHE A 66 22.13 -5.14 -3.68
N TRP A 67 22.96 -4.52 -4.49
CA TRP A 67 22.63 -4.13 -5.83
C TRP A 67 23.47 -4.86 -6.85
N VAL A 68 22.85 -5.29 -7.96
CA VAL A 68 23.54 -5.89 -9.12
C VAL A 68 23.09 -5.23 -10.40
N LYS A 69 24.01 -5.18 -11.36
CA LYS A 69 23.78 -4.52 -12.65
C LYS A 69 22.87 -5.35 -13.57
N ASN A 70 22.94 -6.68 -13.51
CA ASN A 70 22.19 -7.57 -14.39
C ASN A 70 21.26 -8.46 -13.56
N ALA A 71 20.05 -8.69 -14.06
CA ALA A 71 19.04 -9.47 -13.36
C ALA A 71 19.50 -10.90 -13.03
N ASP A 72 20.30 -11.53 -13.88
CA ASP A 72 20.79 -12.89 -13.69
C ASP A 72 21.85 -13.02 -12.58
N MET A 73 22.42 -11.90 -12.12
CA MET A 73 23.42 -11.86 -11.05
C MET A 73 22.81 -11.69 -9.64
N ARG A 74 21.50 -11.57 -9.56
CA ARG A 74 20.83 -11.34 -8.27
C ARG A 74 20.94 -12.53 -7.33
N PRO A 75 21.06 -12.33 -6.01
CA PRO A 75 20.97 -13.42 -5.06
C PRO A 75 19.54 -13.98 -5.07
N THR A 76 19.39 -15.29 -5.12
CA THR A 76 18.11 -16.00 -5.21
C THR A 76 17.66 -16.59 -3.87
N ASP A 77 18.51 -16.55 -2.85
CA ASP A 77 18.30 -17.11 -1.51
C ASP A 77 18.39 -16.04 -0.39
N PHE A 78 18.58 -14.79 -0.75
CA PHE A 78 18.80 -13.66 0.17
C PHE A 78 17.71 -13.48 1.22
N TYR A 79 16.49 -13.95 0.95
CA TYR A 79 15.35 -13.86 1.84
C TYR A 79 15.39 -14.87 2.99
N GLN A 80 16.32 -15.83 2.96
CA GLN A 80 16.45 -16.81 4.03
C GLN A 80 16.92 -16.15 5.33
N VAL A 81 16.36 -16.63 6.46
CA VAL A 81 16.64 -16.03 7.78
C VAL A 81 18.11 -16.13 8.15
N ASN A 82 18.79 -17.21 7.75
CA ASN A 82 20.20 -17.49 8.03
C ASN A 82 21.17 -16.98 6.95
N PHE A 83 20.70 -16.23 5.96
CA PHE A 83 21.55 -15.65 4.92
C PHE A 83 22.55 -14.64 5.53
N ASN A 84 23.79 -14.69 5.08
CA ASN A 84 24.83 -13.80 5.56
C ASN A 84 24.89 -12.49 4.75
N ASP A 85 24.34 -11.43 5.30
CA ASP A 85 24.29 -10.08 4.71
C ASP A 85 25.32 -9.10 5.30
N LYS A 86 26.37 -9.58 6.01
CA LYS A 86 27.36 -8.72 6.66
C LYS A 86 28.10 -7.78 5.71
N GLY A 87 28.32 -8.22 4.47
CA GLY A 87 28.99 -7.44 3.42
C GLY A 87 28.05 -6.51 2.63
N TRP A 88 26.78 -6.45 2.96
CA TRP A 88 25.82 -5.63 2.26
C TRP A 88 25.90 -4.16 2.70
N ASP A 89 25.65 -3.26 1.76
CA ASP A 89 25.48 -1.83 2.05
C ASP A 89 24.27 -1.54 2.91
N ASN A 90 24.08 -0.26 3.22
CA ASN A 90 22.86 0.26 3.81
C ASN A 90 22.27 1.32 2.88
N LEU A 91 21.00 1.15 2.52
CA LEU A 91 20.24 2.14 1.77
C LEU A 91 19.08 2.65 2.63
N LYS A 92 18.91 3.97 2.65
CA LYS A 92 17.77 4.58 3.33
C LYS A 92 16.50 4.40 2.48
N VAL A 93 15.43 3.90 3.09
CA VAL A 93 14.08 3.81 2.50
C VAL A 93 13.22 4.91 3.15
N PRO A 94 12.43 5.71 2.40
CA PRO A 94 12.44 5.82 0.95
C PRO A 94 13.81 6.23 0.40
N GLY A 95 14.13 5.70 -0.79
CA GLY A 95 15.37 6.03 -1.49
C GLY A 95 15.41 5.44 -2.89
N LEU A 96 15.73 6.28 -3.85
CA LEU A 96 15.90 5.88 -5.24
C LEU A 96 17.37 5.57 -5.50
N TRP A 97 17.65 4.50 -6.23
CA TRP A 97 19.00 3.94 -6.41
C TRP A 97 19.94 4.94 -7.03
N GLU A 98 19.52 5.56 -8.13
CA GLU A 98 20.33 6.44 -8.95
C GLU A 98 20.74 7.72 -8.19
N LEU A 99 19.91 8.15 -7.23
CA LEU A 99 20.21 9.29 -6.33
C LEU A 99 21.15 8.89 -5.18
N ASN A 100 21.41 7.61 -5.01
CA ASN A 100 22.28 7.06 -3.97
C ASN A 100 23.53 6.38 -4.54
N GLY A 101 23.84 6.59 -5.83
CA GLY A 101 25.06 6.10 -6.48
C GLY A 101 24.98 4.69 -7.06
N TYR A 102 23.76 4.13 -7.21
CA TYR A 102 23.55 2.80 -7.80
C TYR A 102 22.91 2.92 -9.18
N GLY A 103 23.70 2.73 -10.22
CA GLY A 103 23.27 2.88 -11.61
C GLY A 103 23.19 4.34 -12.05
N ASP A 104 22.68 4.57 -13.26
CA ASP A 104 22.58 5.87 -13.89
C ASP A 104 21.12 6.28 -14.10
N PRO A 105 20.76 7.54 -13.82
CA PRO A 105 19.42 8.04 -14.14
C PRO A 105 19.25 8.08 -15.66
N ILE A 106 18.08 7.64 -16.13
CA ILE A 106 17.72 7.69 -17.54
C ILE A 106 16.60 8.70 -17.73
N TYR A 107 16.77 9.61 -18.68
CA TYR A 107 15.67 10.43 -19.18
C TYR A 107 15.24 9.92 -20.55
N VAL A 108 13.95 9.67 -20.69
CA VAL A 108 13.35 9.24 -21.96
C VAL A 108 12.03 9.99 -22.16
N ASN A 109 11.91 10.65 -23.31
CA ASN A 109 10.68 11.29 -23.76
C ASN A 109 10.01 10.53 -24.91
N VAL A 110 10.78 9.74 -25.65
CA VAL A 110 10.26 8.90 -26.75
C VAL A 110 11.00 7.56 -26.72
N GLY A 111 10.24 6.47 -26.71
CA GLY A 111 10.76 5.11 -26.68
C GLY A 111 11.14 4.64 -25.27
N TYR A 112 11.46 3.37 -25.16
CA TYR A 112 11.68 2.70 -23.88
C TYR A 112 13.06 2.95 -23.31
N PRO A 113 13.26 2.77 -21.97
CA PRO A 113 14.52 3.11 -21.31
C PRO A 113 15.72 2.27 -21.75
N TRP A 114 15.50 1.15 -22.39
CA TRP A 114 16.54 0.25 -22.95
C TRP A 114 16.83 0.47 -24.43
N ARG A 115 16.29 1.53 -25.05
CA ARG A 115 16.55 1.83 -26.47
C ARG A 115 18.05 1.83 -26.77
N SER A 116 18.46 1.34 -27.95
CA SER A 116 19.85 1.08 -28.37
C SER A 116 20.54 -0.13 -27.73
N GLN A 117 20.00 -0.70 -26.66
CA GLN A 117 20.59 -1.87 -25.98
C GLN A 117 19.78 -3.15 -26.19
N PHE A 118 18.48 -3.00 -26.40
CA PHE A 118 17.55 -4.11 -26.55
C PHE A 118 16.48 -3.76 -27.59
N LYS A 119 16.17 -4.70 -28.48
CA LYS A 119 15.11 -4.54 -29.48
C LYS A 119 13.75 -4.78 -28.81
N ASN A 120 12.84 -3.81 -28.92
CA ASN A 120 11.50 -3.92 -28.37
C ASN A 120 10.78 -5.16 -28.93
N ASN A 121 10.30 -6.00 -28.04
CA ASN A 121 9.49 -7.18 -28.32
C ASN A 121 8.58 -7.48 -27.12
N PRO A 122 7.52 -6.65 -26.87
CA PRO A 122 6.64 -6.86 -25.71
C PRO A 122 6.12 -8.30 -25.64
N PRO A 123 6.06 -8.94 -24.46
CA PRO A 123 6.38 -8.40 -23.13
C PRO A 123 7.84 -8.55 -22.72
N GLU A 124 8.73 -8.95 -23.60
CA GLU A 124 10.13 -9.22 -23.29
C GLU A 124 10.87 -7.97 -22.82
N VAL A 125 11.56 -8.08 -21.70
CA VAL A 125 12.48 -7.06 -21.15
C VAL A 125 13.87 -7.61 -21.01
N PRO A 126 14.94 -6.77 -21.15
CA PRO A 126 16.31 -7.26 -21.04
C PRO A 126 16.64 -7.79 -19.64
N THR A 127 17.53 -8.77 -19.55
CA THR A 127 18.21 -9.16 -18.30
C THR A 127 19.48 -8.34 -18.10
N GLU A 128 20.18 -8.06 -19.19
CA GLU A 128 21.36 -7.21 -19.17
C GLU A 128 20.98 -5.78 -18.88
N ASN A 129 21.72 -5.12 -18.01
CA ASN A 129 21.47 -3.75 -17.54
C ASN A 129 20.11 -3.55 -16.82
N ASN A 130 19.40 -4.64 -16.57
CA ASN A 130 18.23 -4.65 -15.72
C ASN A 130 18.66 -4.81 -14.26
N HIS A 131 18.89 -3.69 -13.61
CA HIS A 131 19.42 -3.64 -12.26
C HIS A 131 18.45 -4.28 -11.27
N VAL A 132 19.00 -4.95 -10.26
CA VAL A 132 18.19 -5.55 -9.19
C VAL A 132 18.73 -5.12 -7.83
N GLY A 133 17.82 -4.60 -6.99
CA GLY A 133 18.08 -4.28 -5.60
C GLY A 133 17.42 -5.28 -4.66
N SER A 134 18.20 -5.88 -3.78
CA SER A 134 17.72 -6.80 -2.74
C SER A 134 17.82 -6.12 -1.38
N TYR A 135 16.73 -6.15 -0.62
CA TYR A 135 16.59 -5.45 0.65
C TYR A 135 16.30 -6.43 1.78
N ARG A 136 16.87 -6.17 2.97
CA ARG A 136 16.61 -6.94 4.19
C ARG A 136 16.51 -6.02 5.39
N LYS A 137 15.53 -6.26 6.26
CA LYS A 137 15.37 -5.53 7.53
C LYS A 137 14.79 -6.42 8.61
N GLU A 138 15.43 -6.43 9.75
CA GLU A 138 14.85 -7.00 10.96
C GLU A 138 13.95 -5.98 11.64
N ILE A 139 12.79 -6.44 12.08
CA ILE A 139 11.79 -5.64 12.78
C ILE A 139 11.33 -6.34 14.05
N MET A 140 10.80 -5.55 14.98
CA MET A 140 10.17 -6.05 16.21
C MET A 140 8.68 -5.75 16.16
N VAL A 141 7.85 -6.78 15.98
CA VAL A 141 6.38 -6.61 15.98
C VAL A 141 5.90 -6.37 17.41
N PRO A 142 5.11 -5.30 17.65
CA PRO A 142 4.57 -4.99 18.97
C PRO A 142 3.70 -6.12 19.53
N ALA A 143 3.83 -6.38 20.84
CA ALA A 143 3.10 -7.48 21.48
C ALA A 143 1.55 -7.25 21.52
N ASP A 144 1.13 -6.01 21.57
CA ASP A 144 -0.27 -5.56 21.56
C ASP A 144 -0.94 -5.65 20.18
N TRP A 145 -0.18 -6.03 19.15
CA TRP A 145 -0.73 -6.38 17.84
C TRP A 145 -1.21 -7.84 17.74
N LYS A 146 -1.03 -8.61 18.82
CA LYS A 146 -1.54 -10.00 18.88
C LYS A 146 -3.05 -10.04 18.65
N GLY A 147 -3.47 -10.87 17.69
CA GLY A 147 -4.89 -11.04 17.31
C GLY A 147 -5.42 -9.96 16.34
N LYS A 148 -4.60 -9.00 15.94
CA LYS A 148 -4.90 -8.06 14.86
C LYS A 148 -4.45 -8.63 13.51
N GLU A 149 -5.02 -8.12 12.44
CA GLU A 149 -4.48 -8.28 11.08
C GLU A 149 -3.41 -7.23 10.86
N ILE A 150 -2.28 -7.65 10.31
CA ILE A 150 -1.12 -6.78 10.08
C ILE A 150 -0.86 -6.70 8.59
N PHE A 151 -0.83 -5.48 8.08
CA PHE A 151 -0.56 -5.17 6.68
C PHE A 151 0.77 -4.44 6.54
N ALA A 152 1.49 -4.75 5.46
CA ALA A 152 2.58 -3.91 4.99
C ALA A 152 2.08 -3.01 3.87
N HIS A 153 2.40 -1.73 3.96
CA HIS A 153 2.15 -0.72 2.95
C HIS A 153 3.48 -0.26 2.35
N PHE A 154 3.61 -0.35 1.04
CA PHE A 154 4.70 0.20 0.26
C PHE A 154 4.14 1.27 -0.67
N GLY A 155 4.44 2.52 -0.41
CA GLY A 155 3.79 3.66 -1.08
C GLY A 155 4.15 3.83 -2.56
N SER A 156 5.29 3.32 -3.00
CA SER A 156 5.73 3.28 -4.40
C SER A 156 7.01 2.47 -4.52
N VAL A 157 7.03 1.46 -5.39
CA VAL A 157 8.23 0.65 -5.69
C VAL A 157 8.38 0.47 -7.19
N THR A 158 9.43 1.04 -7.76
CA THR A 158 9.67 1.04 -9.22
C THR A 158 10.71 -0.02 -9.58
N SER A 159 10.42 -0.97 -10.47
CA SER A 159 9.24 -1.14 -11.33
C SER A 159 8.27 -2.19 -10.76
N ASN A 160 8.78 -3.13 -9.99
CA ASN A 160 8.05 -4.22 -9.35
C ASN A 160 8.67 -4.57 -8.01
N MET A 161 8.03 -5.45 -7.26
CA MET A 161 8.62 -6.01 -6.04
C MET A 161 8.16 -7.44 -5.77
N TYR A 162 9.10 -8.25 -5.30
CA TYR A 162 8.86 -9.54 -4.65
C TYR A 162 9.05 -9.37 -3.15
N LEU A 163 8.14 -9.91 -2.34
CA LEU A 163 8.15 -9.75 -0.89
C LEU A 163 8.24 -11.11 -0.18
N TRP A 164 9.10 -11.19 0.84
CA TRP A 164 9.24 -12.33 1.75
C TRP A 164 9.20 -11.87 3.20
N VAL A 165 8.68 -12.72 4.06
CA VAL A 165 8.72 -12.54 5.52
C VAL A 165 9.18 -13.85 6.16
N ASN A 166 10.21 -13.78 7.01
CA ASN A 166 10.78 -14.93 7.71
C ASN A 166 11.13 -16.12 6.78
N GLY A 167 11.63 -15.82 5.58
CA GLY A 167 12.00 -16.83 4.58
C GLY A 167 10.84 -17.36 3.73
N GLN A 168 9.61 -16.93 3.97
CA GLN A 168 8.42 -17.36 3.24
C GLN A 168 8.02 -16.29 2.21
N PHE A 169 7.71 -16.73 1.00
CA PHE A 169 7.19 -15.83 -0.04
C PHE A 169 5.80 -15.32 0.34
N VAL A 170 5.64 -13.99 0.30
CA VAL A 170 4.39 -13.31 0.59
C VAL A 170 3.63 -12.99 -0.69
N GLY A 171 4.29 -12.30 -1.63
CA GLY A 171 3.62 -11.88 -2.84
C GLY A 171 4.51 -11.07 -3.79
N TYR A 172 3.87 -10.62 -4.86
CA TYR A 172 4.45 -9.85 -5.97
C TYR A 172 3.55 -8.67 -6.31
N SER A 173 4.13 -7.57 -6.79
CA SER A 173 3.38 -6.42 -7.29
C SER A 173 4.18 -5.67 -8.34
N GLU A 174 3.49 -5.22 -9.37
CA GLU A 174 3.90 -4.18 -10.30
C GLU A 174 3.15 -2.87 -9.98
N ASP A 175 3.10 -1.91 -10.92
CA ASP A 175 2.51 -0.57 -10.71
C ASP A 175 3.42 0.38 -9.92
N SER A 176 4.49 0.83 -10.55
CA SER A 176 5.58 1.61 -9.93
C SER A 176 5.18 2.77 -9.04
N LYS A 177 4.06 3.43 -9.32
CA LYS A 177 3.66 4.68 -8.66
C LYS A 177 2.47 4.55 -7.71
N LEU A 178 1.81 3.39 -7.72
CA LEU A 178 0.70 3.10 -6.83
C LEU A 178 1.19 2.36 -5.57
N GLU A 179 0.37 2.37 -4.55
CA GLU A 179 0.63 1.65 -3.31
C GLU A 179 0.46 0.14 -3.50
N ALA A 180 1.34 -0.64 -2.90
CA ALA A 180 1.20 -2.08 -2.78
C ALA A 180 1.02 -2.47 -1.32
N GLU A 181 -0.06 -3.17 -1.01
CA GLU A 181 -0.33 -3.67 0.33
C GLU A 181 -0.40 -5.18 0.38
N PHE A 182 0.13 -5.75 1.48
CA PHE A 182 0.15 -7.19 1.70
C PHE A 182 -0.26 -7.53 3.12
N ASN A 183 -1.18 -8.48 3.28
CA ASN A 183 -1.52 -9.01 4.59
C ASN A 183 -0.43 -9.96 5.08
N LEU A 184 0.32 -9.53 6.09
CA LEU A 184 1.44 -10.28 6.67
C LEU A 184 1.06 -11.14 7.86
N THR A 185 -0.19 -11.13 8.31
CA THR A 185 -0.63 -11.72 9.58
C THR A 185 -0.15 -13.14 9.81
N LYS A 186 -0.26 -14.00 8.80
CA LYS A 186 0.14 -15.42 8.90
C LYS A 186 1.66 -15.67 8.83
N TYR A 187 2.44 -14.67 8.41
CA TYR A 187 3.89 -14.77 8.24
C TYR A 187 4.68 -14.20 9.42
N LEU A 188 4.05 -13.29 10.18
CA LEU A 188 4.66 -12.62 11.33
C LEU A 188 4.47 -13.43 12.61
N LYS A 189 5.44 -13.32 13.49
CA LYS A 189 5.42 -13.85 14.86
C LYS A 189 5.67 -12.72 15.85
N PRO A 190 5.23 -12.83 17.11
CA PRO A 190 5.59 -11.85 18.14
C PRO A 190 7.10 -11.68 18.24
N GLY A 191 7.56 -10.45 18.41
CA GLY A 191 8.98 -10.12 18.53
C GLY A 191 9.70 -10.00 17.19
N LYS A 192 10.89 -10.59 17.09
CA LYS A 192 11.80 -10.42 15.95
C LYS A 192 11.32 -11.13 14.68
N ASN A 193 11.25 -10.40 13.59
CA ASN A 193 10.92 -10.87 12.25
C ASN A 193 11.89 -10.30 11.23
N LEU A 194 12.04 -10.99 10.10
CA LEU A 194 12.79 -10.53 8.94
C LEU A 194 11.81 -10.19 7.81
N ILE A 195 11.89 -8.98 7.28
CA ILE A 195 11.27 -8.61 6.01
C ILE A 195 12.38 -8.53 4.96
N ALA A 196 12.16 -9.15 3.82
CA ALA A 196 13.05 -9.07 2.67
C ALA A 196 12.23 -8.79 1.41
N PHE A 197 12.74 -7.94 0.51
CA PHE A 197 12.11 -7.73 -0.78
C PHE A 197 13.17 -7.49 -1.86
N GLN A 198 12.78 -7.77 -3.11
CA GLN A 198 13.64 -7.60 -4.28
C GLN A 198 12.90 -6.82 -5.34
N VAL A 199 13.58 -5.87 -5.95
CA VAL A 199 13.06 -4.92 -6.93
C VAL A 199 13.87 -5.03 -8.20
N PHE A 200 13.23 -5.06 -9.36
CA PHE A 200 13.87 -5.00 -10.66
C PHE A 200 13.69 -3.60 -11.24
N ARG A 201 14.70 -3.12 -11.94
CA ARG A 201 14.64 -1.83 -12.64
C ARG A 201 13.54 -1.81 -13.68
N TRP A 202 13.36 -2.92 -14.41
CA TRP A 202 12.39 -3.09 -15.48
C TRP A 202 11.63 -4.40 -15.34
N CYS A 203 10.35 -4.36 -15.65
CA CYS A 203 9.47 -5.50 -15.82
C CYS A 203 8.62 -5.27 -17.09
N ASP A 204 7.81 -6.22 -17.48
CA ASP A 204 6.91 -6.09 -18.64
C ASP A 204 5.94 -4.89 -18.50
N GLY A 205 5.50 -4.54 -17.28
CA GLY A 205 4.75 -3.31 -16.99
C GLY A 205 5.49 -2.02 -17.40
N THR A 206 6.81 -2.04 -17.55
CA THR A 206 7.60 -0.90 -18.02
C THR A 206 7.19 -0.44 -19.43
N TYR A 207 6.65 -1.34 -20.26
CA TYR A 207 6.08 -0.97 -21.56
C TYR A 207 4.87 -0.07 -21.45
N LEU A 208 4.11 -0.15 -20.35
CA LEU A 208 2.90 0.67 -20.10
C LEU A 208 3.23 1.96 -19.33
N GLU A 209 4.39 2.02 -18.70
CA GLU A 209 4.84 3.16 -17.88
C GLU A 209 5.80 4.08 -18.64
N ASP A 210 5.56 4.28 -19.94
CA ASP A 210 6.46 5.02 -20.82
C ASP A 210 6.08 6.50 -20.94
N GLN A 211 6.06 7.21 -19.79
CA GLN A 211 5.83 8.66 -19.75
C GLN A 211 7.13 9.43 -19.96
N ASP A 212 7.00 10.70 -20.38
CA ASP A 212 8.09 11.66 -20.54
C ASP A 212 8.62 12.14 -19.19
N PHE A 213 9.55 11.40 -18.59
CA PHE A 213 10.16 11.74 -17.30
C PHE A 213 11.44 10.95 -17.01
N LEU A 214 12.13 11.33 -15.93
CA LEU A 214 13.27 10.58 -15.42
C LEU A 214 12.86 9.18 -14.92
N ARG A 215 13.64 8.18 -15.32
CA ARG A 215 13.51 6.79 -14.87
C ARG A 215 14.42 6.56 -13.68
N LEU A 216 13.82 6.46 -12.52
CA LEU A 216 14.49 6.21 -11.26
C LEU A 216 13.86 4.99 -10.58
N SER A 217 14.70 4.16 -9.98
CA SER A 217 14.31 2.85 -9.44
C SER A 217 14.42 2.81 -7.92
N GLY A 218 13.77 1.84 -7.30
CA GLY A 218 13.77 1.64 -5.86
C GLY A 218 12.47 2.09 -5.19
N VAL A 219 12.55 2.49 -3.93
CA VAL A 219 11.39 2.83 -3.08
C VAL A 219 11.18 4.34 -3.04
N GLY A 220 10.12 4.83 -3.68
CA GLY A 220 9.89 6.26 -3.87
C GLY A 220 9.08 6.96 -2.78
N ARG A 221 8.35 6.21 -1.94
CA ARG A 221 7.48 6.76 -0.88
C ARG A 221 7.59 5.93 0.40
N ASP A 222 6.93 6.43 1.45
CA ASP A 222 6.91 5.80 2.78
C ASP A 222 6.48 4.34 2.75
N CYS A 223 7.11 3.56 3.62
CA CYS A 223 6.76 2.18 3.88
C CYS A 223 6.47 2.02 5.37
N TYR A 224 5.43 1.28 5.70
CA TYR A 224 5.04 1.05 7.09
C TYR A 224 4.24 -0.25 7.25
N LEU A 225 4.19 -0.74 8.47
CA LEU A 225 3.18 -1.71 8.89
C LEU A 225 2.04 -0.99 9.60
N TYR A 226 0.84 -1.52 9.43
CA TYR A 226 -0.30 -1.10 10.22
C TYR A 226 -1.12 -2.30 10.67
N ALA A 227 -1.73 -2.18 11.86
CA ALA A 227 -2.50 -3.24 12.46
C ALA A 227 -3.98 -2.86 12.53
N ARG A 228 -4.87 -3.79 12.26
CA ARG A 228 -6.32 -3.60 12.32
C ARG A 228 -6.99 -4.75 13.05
N THR A 229 -8.12 -4.51 13.66
CA THR A 229 -8.97 -5.59 14.18
C THR A 229 -9.44 -6.48 13.02
N PRO A 230 -9.84 -7.76 13.26
CA PRO A 230 -10.30 -8.64 12.18
C PRO A 230 -11.58 -8.18 11.45
N LYS A 231 -12.29 -7.20 12.01
CA LYS A 231 -13.44 -6.54 11.39
C LYS A 231 -13.07 -5.09 11.14
N TYR A 232 -13.12 -4.66 9.89
CA TYR A 232 -12.70 -3.32 9.49
C TYR A 232 -13.42 -2.82 8.22
N ILE A 233 -13.32 -1.52 7.98
CA ILE A 233 -13.78 -0.89 6.73
C ILE A 233 -12.69 -1.13 5.68
N GLN A 234 -12.91 -2.05 4.74
CA GLN A 234 -11.94 -2.38 3.69
C GLN A 234 -11.80 -1.26 2.66
N ASP A 235 -12.91 -0.57 2.37
CA ASP A 235 -12.92 0.59 1.47
C ASP A 235 -14.03 1.56 1.87
N ILE A 236 -13.78 2.85 1.66
CA ILE A 236 -14.73 3.95 1.90
C ILE A 236 -14.71 4.91 0.73
N ARG A 237 -15.81 4.96 -0.01
CA ARG A 237 -16.03 5.91 -1.10
C ARG A 237 -16.99 6.99 -0.65
N VAL A 238 -16.57 8.24 -0.77
CA VAL A 238 -17.33 9.42 -0.37
C VAL A 238 -17.58 10.28 -1.60
N THR A 239 -18.86 10.50 -1.93
CA THR A 239 -19.27 11.25 -3.12
C THR A 239 -20.15 12.41 -2.70
N PRO A 240 -19.60 13.63 -2.57
CA PRO A 240 -20.40 14.84 -2.36
C PRO A 240 -21.01 15.30 -3.69
N ASP A 241 -22.26 15.76 -3.63
CA ASP A 241 -22.96 16.36 -4.77
C ASP A 241 -23.80 17.56 -4.32
N LEU A 242 -24.27 18.35 -5.26
CA LEU A 242 -25.17 19.50 -5.05
C LEU A 242 -26.44 19.32 -5.88
N ASP A 243 -27.52 19.92 -5.40
CA ASP A 243 -28.79 19.99 -6.13
C ASP A 243 -28.66 20.80 -7.44
N ALA A 244 -29.71 20.83 -8.24
CA ALA A 244 -29.76 21.57 -9.52
C ALA A 244 -29.61 23.10 -9.36
N GLN A 245 -29.86 23.62 -8.16
CA GLN A 245 -29.68 25.03 -7.84
C GLN A 245 -28.35 25.34 -7.16
N TYR A 246 -27.47 24.33 -7.03
CA TYR A 246 -26.18 24.41 -6.34
C TYR A 246 -26.29 24.93 -4.89
N LYS A 247 -27.41 24.69 -4.26
CA LYS A 247 -27.72 25.19 -2.92
C LYS A 247 -27.51 24.13 -1.86
N ASP A 248 -28.27 23.06 -1.90
CA ASP A 248 -28.22 22.00 -0.90
C ASP A 248 -27.35 20.84 -1.35
N GLY A 249 -26.71 20.17 -0.41
CA GLY A 249 -25.76 19.09 -0.67
C GLY A 249 -26.31 17.71 -0.29
N THR A 250 -25.84 16.71 -1.02
CA THR A 250 -26.00 15.30 -0.64
C THR A 250 -24.62 14.66 -0.56
N LEU A 251 -24.37 13.91 0.50
CA LEU A 251 -23.14 13.15 0.68
C LEU A 251 -23.47 11.67 0.67
N ASN A 252 -23.16 10.99 -0.45
CA ASN A 252 -23.23 9.54 -0.50
C ASN A 252 -21.97 8.94 0.10
N VAL A 253 -22.12 8.00 1.03
CA VAL A 253 -21.03 7.24 1.65
C VAL A 253 -21.27 5.75 1.39
N SER A 254 -20.41 5.16 0.55
CA SER A 254 -20.40 3.74 0.25
C SER A 254 -19.21 3.08 0.94
N LEU A 255 -19.46 1.97 1.63
CA LEU A 255 -18.49 1.27 2.47
C LEU A 255 -18.41 -0.20 2.03
N ASN A 256 -17.23 -0.79 2.08
CA ASN A 256 -17.04 -2.22 2.00
C ASN A 256 -16.49 -2.72 3.34
N LEU A 257 -17.28 -3.53 4.06
CA LEU A 257 -16.95 -3.99 5.41
C LEU A 257 -16.43 -5.42 5.37
N LYS A 258 -15.27 -5.65 5.97
CA LYS A 258 -14.85 -7.00 6.34
C LYS A 258 -15.48 -7.37 7.67
N GLY A 259 -16.37 -8.37 7.66
CA GLY A 259 -17.20 -8.74 8.80
C GLY A 259 -18.43 -7.84 8.95
N SER A 260 -19.18 -8.04 10.03
CA SER A 260 -20.40 -7.26 10.34
C SER A 260 -20.13 -6.23 11.41
N GLY A 261 -20.76 -5.05 11.28
CA GLY A 261 -20.67 -3.96 12.24
C GLY A 261 -21.68 -2.87 11.99
N THR A 262 -21.65 -1.83 12.82
CA THR A 262 -22.36 -0.57 12.62
C THR A 262 -21.33 0.50 12.36
N VAL A 263 -21.52 1.29 11.29
CA VAL A 263 -20.69 2.46 11.02
C VAL A 263 -21.50 3.70 11.29
N ASP A 264 -21.09 4.46 12.31
CA ASP A 264 -21.64 5.78 12.57
C ASP A 264 -20.84 6.80 11.77
N LEU A 265 -21.54 7.69 11.08
CA LEU A 265 -21.01 8.74 10.24
C LEU A 265 -21.35 10.10 10.85
N LYS A 266 -20.32 10.94 10.96
CA LYS A 266 -20.47 12.30 11.48
C LYS A 266 -19.71 13.26 10.56
N LEU A 267 -20.42 14.23 10.00
CA LEU A 267 -19.82 15.28 9.17
C LEU A 267 -19.59 16.53 10.01
N LEU A 268 -18.33 16.98 10.04
CA LEU A 268 -17.89 18.18 10.75
C LEU A 268 -17.57 19.29 9.73
N ASP A 269 -17.95 20.52 10.03
CA ASP A 269 -17.50 21.69 9.27
C ASP A 269 -16.04 22.07 9.58
N LYS A 270 -15.53 23.13 8.95
CA LYS A 270 -14.14 23.60 9.14
C LYS A 270 -13.85 24.06 10.59
N ALA A 271 -14.87 24.37 11.37
CA ALA A 271 -14.75 24.74 12.80
C ALA A 271 -14.85 23.53 13.74
N GLY A 272 -15.07 22.32 13.19
CA GLY A 272 -15.27 21.09 13.97
C GLY A 272 -16.67 20.91 14.51
N LYS A 273 -17.65 21.75 14.07
CA LYS A 273 -19.05 21.62 14.46
C LYS A 273 -19.72 20.52 13.64
N GLU A 274 -20.49 19.66 14.29
CA GLU A 274 -21.31 18.65 13.63
C GLU A 274 -22.43 19.30 12.82
N VAL A 275 -22.50 18.92 11.52
CA VAL A 275 -23.52 19.46 10.59
C VAL A 275 -24.46 18.38 10.06
N ALA A 276 -24.07 17.12 10.09
CA ALA A 276 -24.93 15.99 9.73
C ALA A 276 -24.40 14.69 10.34
N THR A 277 -25.32 13.74 10.57
CA THR A 277 -25.02 12.39 11.03
C THR A 277 -25.82 11.35 10.27
N SER A 278 -25.29 10.15 10.19
CA SER A 278 -25.99 8.96 9.68
C SER A 278 -25.41 7.72 10.35
N SER A 279 -26.11 6.58 10.22
CA SER A 279 -25.60 5.30 10.71
C SER A 279 -26.07 4.20 9.77
N VAL A 280 -25.17 3.26 9.47
CA VAL A 280 -25.48 2.10 8.66
C VAL A 280 -24.95 0.83 9.32
N LYS A 281 -25.78 -0.21 9.36
CA LYS A 281 -25.44 -1.53 9.91
C LYS A 281 -25.44 -2.55 8.80
N GLY A 282 -24.39 -3.37 8.74
CA GLY A 282 -24.32 -4.41 7.73
C GLY A 282 -22.99 -5.16 7.68
N SER A 283 -22.73 -5.77 6.54
CA SER A 283 -21.55 -6.56 6.21
C SER A 283 -21.35 -6.50 4.69
N GLY A 284 -20.12 -6.54 4.21
CA GLY A 284 -19.83 -6.34 2.79
C GLY A 284 -20.16 -4.92 2.36
N LYS A 285 -20.76 -4.76 1.17
CA LYS A 285 -21.09 -3.43 0.63
C LYS A 285 -22.36 -2.88 1.26
N VAL A 286 -22.25 -1.69 1.86
CA VAL A 286 -23.35 -0.90 2.44
C VAL A 286 -23.19 0.55 2.03
N SER A 287 -24.30 1.31 1.98
CA SER A 287 -24.26 2.73 1.66
C SER A 287 -25.36 3.49 2.38
N THR A 288 -25.16 4.80 2.54
CA THR A 288 -26.14 5.73 3.07
C THR A 288 -25.92 7.12 2.50
N ASP A 289 -26.99 7.92 2.47
CA ASP A 289 -26.95 9.32 2.06
C ASP A 289 -27.13 10.22 3.29
N MET A 290 -26.46 11.36 3.25
CA MET A 290 -26.61 12.44 4.24
C MET A 290 -27.01 13.72 3.51
N ALA A 291 -28.10 14.35 3.91
CA ALA A 291 -28.52 15.64 3.38
C ALA A 291 -27.86 16.78 4.18
N ILE A 292 -27.26 17.74 3.49
CA ILE A 292 -26.59 18.89 4.09
C ILE A 292 -27.22 20.19 3.55
N SER A 293 -27.88 20.97 4.41
CA SER A 293 -28.45 22.22 4.00
C SER A 293 -27.38 23.28 3.75
N ASN A 294 -27.38 23.82 2.55
CA ASN A 294 -26.55 24.93 2.12
C ASN A 294 -25.06 24.81 2.56
N PRO A 295 -24.35 23.73 2.19
CA PRO A 295 -22.93 23.59 2.55
C PRO A 295 -22.08 24.69 1.89
N GLU A 296 -20.98 25.09 2.54
CA GLU A 296 -19.96 25.91 1.90
C GLU A 296 -19.35 25.09 0.75
N LYS A 297 -19.31 25.71 -0.46
CA LYS A 297 -18.85 25.04 -1.67
C LYS A 297 -17.34 25.09 -1.76
N TRP A 298 -16.76 24.00 -2.27
CA TRP A 298 -15.35 23.95 -2.59
C TRP A 298 -15.09 24.56 -3.98
N THR A 299 -14.16 25.51 -4.05
CA THR A 299 -13.58 26.00 -5.32
C THR A 299 -12.05 26.05 -5.16
N ALA A 300 -11.32 26.26 -6.28
CA ALA A 300 -9.86 26.42 -6.22
C ALA A 300 -9.45 27.67 -5.42
N GLU A 301 -10.26 28.72 -5.46
CA GLU A 301 -10.03 29.99 -4.73
C GLU A 301 -10.48 29.89 -3.26
N THR A 302 -11.49 29.10 -3.00
CA THR A 302 -12.03 28.89 -1.64
C THR A 302 -12.16 27.39 -1.37
N PRO A 303 -11.05 26.69 -1.08
CA PRO A 303 -11.03 25.23 -0.94
C PRO A 303 -11.56 24.77 0.44
N VAL A 304 -12.83 25.03 0.70
CA VAL A 304 -13.47 24.67 1.98
C VAL A 304 -13.65 23.16 2.04
N LEU A 305 -13.15 22.56 3.12
CA LEU A 305 -13.27 21.12 3.38
C LEU A 305 -14.00 20.87 4.70
N TYR A 306 -14.92 19.93 4.63
CA TYR A 306 -15.53 19.25 5.77
C TYR A 306 -14.69 18.04 6.16
N THR A 307 -14.94 17.48 7.32
CA THR A 307 -14.33 16.21 7.76
C THR A 307 -15.43 15.21 8.07
N LEU A 308 -15.52 14.16 7.27
CA LEU A 308 -16.34 13.00 7.58
C LEU A 308 -15.57 12.11 8.55
N ILE A 309 -16.17 11.75 9.67
CA ILE A 309 -15.67 10.75 10.63
C ILE A 309 -16.52 9.50 10.47
N ALA A 310 -15.91 8.40 10.03
CA ALA A 310 -16.55 7.09 9.95
C ALA A 310 -16.06 6.22 11.10
N THR A 311 -16.93 5.89 12.04
CA THR A 311 -16.63 5.10 13.24
C THR A 311 -17.24 3.71 13.12
N LEU A 312 -16.41 2.69 12.93
CA LEU A 312 -16.86 1.30 12.95
C LEU A 312 -17.01 0.81 14.40
N LYS A 313 -18.16 0.22 14.71
CA LYS A 313 -18.48 -0.33 16.01
C LYS A 313 -18.84 -1.82 15.94
N ASN A 314 -18.40 -2.56 16.94
CA ASN A 314 -18.84 -3.93 17.23
C ASN A 314 -19.60 -3.90 18.57
N GLY A 315 -20.94 -3.88 18.51
CA GLY A 315 -21.77 -3.53 19.66
C GLY A 315 -21.54 -2.09 20.09
N SER A 316 -21.22 -1.85 21.34
CA SER A 316 -20.87 -0.52 21.88
C SER A 316 -19.40 -0.13 21.69
N ASN A 317 -18.56 -1.08 21.32
CA ASN A 317 -17.11 -0.83 21.26
C ASN A 317 -16.70 -0.26 19.90
N THR A 318 -16.02 0.86 19.89
CA THR A 318 -15.31 1.40 18.71
C THR A 318 -14.18 0.45 18.35
N THR A 319 -14.10 0.06 17.07
CA THR A 319 -13.04 -0.79 16.55
C THR A 319 -12.05 0.00 15.72
N GLU A 320 -12.51 1.01 14.99
CA GLU A 320 -11.67 1.95 14.23
C GLU A 320 -12.42 3.20 13.83
N VAL A 321 -11.68 4.27 13.57
CA VAL A 321 -12.18 5.57 13.13
C VAL A 321 -11.38 6.04 11.92
N ILE A 322 -12.08 6.36 10.83
CA ILE A 322 -11.47 6.83 9.58
C ILE A 322 -11.95 8.27 9.31
N PRO A 323 -11.04 9.26 9.26
CA PRO A 323 -11.35 10.61 8.85
C PRO A 323 -11.21 10.75 7.32
N VAL A 324 -12.16 11.41 6.67
CA VAL A 324 -12.12 11.71 5.24
C VAL A 324 -12.42 13.18 4.99
N LYS A 325 -11.59 13.86 4.20
CA LYS A 325 -11.86 15.26 3.81
C LYS A 325 -12.86 15.30 2.66
N VAL A 326 -13.86 16.19 2.77
CA VAL A 326 -14.99 16.31 1.83
C VAL A 326 -15.15 17.75 1.37
N GLY A 327 -15.13 17.98 0.06
CA GLY A 327 -15.44 19.28 -0.54
C GLY A 327 -16.70 19.19 -1.38
N PHE A 328 -17.73 19.99 -1.06
CA PHE A 328 -18.97 20.01 -1.84
C PHE A 328 -18.80 20.79 -3.14
N ARG A 329 -18.86 20.10 -4.26
CA ARG A 329 -18.87 20.65 -5.61
C ARG A 329 -19.67 19.75 -6.54
N LYS A 330 -20.13 20.30 -7.65
CA LYS A 330 -20.74 19.55 -8.75
C LYS A 330 -19.93 19.76 -10.02
N ILE A 331 -19.70 18.70 -10.77
CA ILE A 331 -19.04 18.73 -12.07
C ILE A 331 -20.03 18.12 -13.06
N GLU A 332 -20.37 18.89 -14.08
CA GLU A 332 -21.28 18.48 -15.16
C GLU A 332 -20.57 18.72 -16.50
N LEU A 333 -20.78 17.82 -17.46
CA LEU A 333 -20.29 17.93 -18.85
C LEU A 333 -21.48 18.15 -19.78
#